data_46aeaff8de2ace4c72fc480199f513a2
#
_entry.id   46aeaff8de2ace4c72fc480199f513a2
#
_cell.length_a   1.000
_cell.length_b   1.000
_cell.length_c   1.000
_cell.angle_alpha   90.00
_cell.angle_beta   90.00
_cell.angle_gamma   90.00
#
_symmetry.space_group_name_H-M   'P 1'
#
loop_
_entity.id
_entity.type
_entity.pdbx_description
1 polymer ?
#
loop_
_entity_poly.entity_id
_entity_poly.type
_entity_poly.pdbx_seq_one_letter_code
_entity_poly.pdbx_strand_id
1 'polypeptide(L)'
;MTGRLVPCLWLAVLGLVACSSAPPDPAPRLVSADLWLLGEVHDNANVHTLRLQTLQTLLDQGHRPALLMEQFDRERQGQIDRLLQRAPGRGPDDAERGRAVDALVHLGGAATSGWQWDLYRPYLHLALRYQLPLVAANVSRADARAVMAQGLAARGFAADVPADISAAQAGQIERSHCGQIDARQAGRMVLAQVARDQFMARQVVAHAGRGVVLLAGNGHVRKDLGVPRWLPATLQQRTQVIGFVEAGDDDAVAAAFDQRVSAPAAARDDPCAAMRPAPAPAR
;
A
#
# COMPACT_ATOMS: atom_id res chain seq x y z
N MET A 1 83.90 -5.05 8.18
CA MET A 1 82.86 -4.28 7.42
C MET A 1 81.55 -5.04 7.54
N THR A 2 80.75 -4.62 8.48
CA THR A 2 79.51 -5.33 8.91
C THR A 2 78.32 -4.54 8.34
N GLY A 3 77.66 -5.15 7.34
CA GLY A 3 76.43 -4.60 6.76
C GLY A 3 75.21 -4.98 7.59
N ARG A 4 74.51 -3.97 8.08
CA ARG A 4 73.21 -4.15 8.78
C ARG A 4 72.08 -4.14 7.77
N LEU A 5 71.31 -5.24 7.67
CA LEU A 5 70.04 -5.34 6.99
C LEU A 5 68.94 -4.74 7.85
N VAL A 6 68.17 -3.76 7.33
CA VAL A 6 66.98 -3.17 7.94
C VAL A 6 65.77 -3.87 7.35
N PRO A 7 64.86 -4.44 8.13
CA PRO A 7 63.63 -5.02 7.61
C PRO A 7 62.59 -3.91 7.40
N CYS A 8 62.09 -3.77 6.17
CA CYS A 8 60.90 -2.94 5.85
C CYS A 8 59.64 -3.65 6.38
N LEU A 9 59.01 -3.05 7.39
CA LEU A 9 57.67 -3.45 7.85
C LEU A 9 56.63 -2.82 6.91
N TRP A 10 55.91 -3.68 6.18
CA TRP A 10 54.71 -3.28 5.46
C TRP A 10 53.52 -3.29 6.41
N LEU A 11 53.00 -2.10 6.75
CA LEU A 11 51.70 -1.97 7.44
C LEU A 11 50.58 -2.12 6.42
N ALA A 12 49.88 -3.24 6.45
CA ALA A 12 48.62 -3.40 5.71
C ALA A 12 47.50 -2.66 6.46
N VAL A 13 47.05 -1.53 5.91
CA VAL A 13 45.86 -0.81 6.39
C VAL A 13 44.63 -1.54 5.86
N LEU A 14 44.01 -2.37 6.70
CA LEU A 14 42.67 -2.90 6.42
C LEU A 14 41.64 -1.74 6.56
N GLY A 15 41.19 -1.22 5.44
CA GLY A 15 40.07 -0.32 5.39
C GLY A 15 38.77 -1.05 5.76
N LEU A 16 38.23 -0.80 6.94
CA LEU A 16 36.88 -1.17 7.33
C LEU A 16 35.90 -0.31 6.51
N VAL A 17 35.30 -0.91 5.47
CA VAL A 17 34.15 -0.33 4.79
C VAL A 17 32.97 -0.49 5.73
N ALA A 18 32.68 0.53 6.55
CA ALA A 18 31.45 0.61 7.30
C ALA A 18 30.32 0.83 6.31
N CYS A 19 29.47 -0.19 6.07
CA CYS A 19 28.17 0.01 5.47
C CYS A 19 27.37 0.91 6.40
N SER A 20 27.36 2.20 6.12
CA SER A 20 26.49 3.18 6.77
C SER A 20 25.07 2.94 6.25
N SER A 21 24.30 2.13 6.96
CA SER A 21 22.85 2.15 6.78
C SER A 21 22.35 3.51 7.27
N ALA A 22 21.76 4.29 6.39
CA ALA A 22 21.07 5.52 6.79
C ALA A 22 20.08 5.19 7.91
N PRO A 23 19.98 6.04 8.95
CA PRO A 23 18.98 5.83 10.00
C PRO A 23 17.60 5.78 9.36
N PRO A 24 16.68 4.93 9.87
CA PRO A 24 15.31 4.91 9.37
C PRO A 24 14.69 6.31 9.53
N ASP A 25 13.89 6.71 8.55
CA ASP A 25 13.13 7.96 8.64
C ASP A 25 12.35 8.01 9.97
N PRO A 26 12.27 9.19 10.59
CA PRO A 26 11.52 9.33 11.82
C PRO A 26 10.06 8.89 11.62
N ALA A 27 9.45 8.34 12.68
CA ALA A 27 8.03 7.97 12.66
C ALA A 27 7.17 9.14 12.13
N PRO A 28 6.11 8.86 11.35
CA PRO A 28 5.32 9.91 10.74
C PRO A 28 4.71 10.83 11.80
N ARG A 29 4.72 12.13 11.52
CA ARG A 29 4.05 13.12 12.34
C ARG A 29 2.55 13.02 12.08
N LEU A 30 1.81 12.46 13.04
CA LEU A 30 0.36 12.44 12.99
C LEU A 30 -0.17 13.83 13.33
N VAL A 31 -0.82 14.48 12.36
CA VAL A 31 -1.49 15.75 12.57
C VAL A 31 -2.91 15.53 13.08
N SER A 32 -3.56 16.59 13.54
CA SER A 32 -4.98 16.55 13.94
C SER A 32 -5.86 16.29 12.71
N ALA A 33 -5.99 15.03 12.36
CA ALA A 33 -6.85 14.49 11.31
C ALA A 33 -7.71 13.38 11.92
N ASP A 34 -8.72 12.97 11.22
CA ASP A 34 -9.55 11.80 11.59
C ASP A 34 -9.74 10.84 10.41
N LEU A 35 -9.17 11.19 9.28
CA LEU A 35 -9.09 10.35 8.08
C LEU A 35 -7.61 10.19 7.70
N TRP A 36 -7.08 8.99 7.85
CA TRP A 36 -5.70 8.66 7.51
C TRP A 36 -5.66 7.68 6.35
N LEU A 37 -5.02 8.07 5.25
CA LEU A 37 -4.76 7.20 4.12
C LEU A 37 -3.29 6.78 4.16
N LEU A 38 -3.06 5.52 4.48
CA LEU A 38 -1.74 4.94 4.69
C LEU A 38 -1.37 4.09 3.49
N GLY A 39 -0.48 4.61 2.65
CA GLY A 39 0.00 3.94 1.45
C GLY A 39 0.97 2.79 1.75
N GLU A 40 1.28 2.00 0.74
CA GLU A 40 2.28 0.92 0.86
C GLU A 40 2.95 0.57 -0.47
N VAL A 41 4.06 -0.16 -0.35
CA VAL A 41 4.62 -1.05 -1.37
C VAL A 41 4.28 -2.47 -0.94
N HIS A 42 3.44 -3.17 -1.71
CA HIS A 42 2.71 -4.39 -1.32
C HIS A 42 3.58 -5.53 -0.79
N ASP A 43 4.78 -5.67 -1.28
CA ASP A 43 5.71 -6.79 -1.00
C ASP A 43 6.92 -6.38 -0.15
N ASN A 44 6.94 -5.16 0.41
CA ASN A 44 8.02 -4.68 1.24
C ASN A 44 7.68 -4.79 2.73
N ALA A 45 8.27 -5.77 3.42
CA ALA A 45 8.06 -6.02 4.84
C ALA A 45 8.50 -4.83 5.74
N ASN A 46 9.52 -4.06 5.33
CA ASN A 46 9.97 -2.88 6.07
C ASN A 46 8.91 -1.77 6.02
N VAL A 47 8.35 -1.53 4.84
CA VAL A 47 7.23 -0.60 4.64
C VAL A 47 6.04 -1.02 5.52
N HIS A 48 5.66 -2.29 5.50
CA HIS A 48 4.57 -2.81 6.35
C HIS A 48 4.82 -2.62 7.83
N THR A 49 6.06 -2.80 8.30
CA THR A 49 6.44 -2.59 9.70
C THR A 49 6.18 -1.14 10.13
N LEU A 50 6.67 -0.16 9.37
CA LEU A 50 6.51 1.27 9.68
C LEU A 50 5.02 1.69 9.63
N ARG A 51 4.27 1.20 8.65
CA ARG A 51 2.84 1.46 8.52
C ARG A 51 2.04 0.86 9.69
N LEU A 52 2.39 -0.37 10.12
CA LEU A 52 1.76 -1.03 11.27
C LEU A 52 2.03 -0.25 12.56
N GLN A 53 3.26 0.22 12.78
CA GLN A 53 3.62 1.06 13.92
C GLN A 53 2.81 2.36 13.93
N THR A 54 2.57 2.95 12.77
CA THR A 54 1.73 4.15 12.63
C THR A 54 0.29 3.88 13.06
N LEU A 55 -0.31 2.77 12.59
CA LEU A 55 -1.65 2.37 13.03
C LEU A 55 -1.68 2.11 14.54
N GLN A 56 -0.67 1.39 15.08
CA GLN A 56 -0.59 1.14 16.52
C GLN A 56 -0.54 2.45 17.30
N THR A 57 0.27 3.42 16.87
CA THR A 57 0.35 4.75 17.51
C THR A 57 -1.00 5.45 17.55
N LEU A 58 -1.77 5.44 16.46
CA LEU A 58 -3.13 5.99 16.45
C LEU A 58 -4.05 5.32 17.46
N LEU A 59 -3.97 3.99 17.55
CA LEU A 59 -4.78 3.20 18.50
C LEU A 59 -4.40 3.47 19.96
N ASP A 60 -3.10 3.65 20.23
CA ASP A 60 -2.56 3.95 21.57
C ASP A 60 -2.94 5.38 22.01
N GLN A 61 -3.08 6.31 21.07
CA GLN A 61 -3.63 7.65 21.29
C GLN A 61 -5.15 7.66 21.52
N GLY A 62 -5.80 6.50 21.49
CA GLY A 62 -7.22 6.36 21.76
C GLY A 62 -8.14 6.41 20.53
N HIS A 63 -7.60 6.59 19.34
CA HIS A 63 -8.41 6.54 18.11
C HIS A 63 -8.99 5.14 17.89
N ARG A 64 -10.21 5.07 17.37
CA ARG A 64 -10.92 3.81 17.07
C ARG A 64 -11.58 3.91 15.68
N PRO A 65 -10.78 4.12 14.63
CA PRO A 65 -11.28 4.33 13.27
C PRO A 65 -11.89 3.04 12.69
N ALA A 66 -12.68 3.19 11.63
CA ALA A 66 -12.92 2.07 10.73
C ALA A 66 -11.63 1.77 9.95
N LEU A 67 -11.24 0.50 9.89
CA LEU A 67 -10.08 0.02 9.13
C LEU A 67 -10.55 -0.47 7.76
N LEU A 68 -10.29 0.34 6.75
CA LEU A 68 -10.61 0.05 5.35
C LEU A 68 -9.41 -0.65 4.71
N MET A 69 -9.62 -1.81 4.12
CA MET A 69 -8.53 -2.59 3.53
C MET A 69 -8.78 -2.90 2.05
N GLU A 70 -7.83 -2.50 1.19
CA GLU A 70 -7.83 -2.84 -0.24
C GLU A 70 -7.79 -4.35 -0.49
N GLN A 71 -7.27 -5.13 0.45
CA GLN A 71 -7.11 -6.58 0.35
C GLN A 71 -8.43 -7.35 0.31
N PHE A 72 -9.54 -6.70 0.68
CA PHE A 72 -10.86 -7.30 0.67
C PHE A 72 -11.76 -6.70 -0.41
N ASP A 73 -12.28 -7.57 -1.27
CA ASP A 73 -13.30 -7.23 -2.25
C ASP A 73 -14.65 -6.94 -1.58
N ARG A 74 -15.39 -5.96 -2.10
CA ARG A 74 -16.68 -5.48 -1.55
C ARG A 74 -17.73 -6.57 -1.29
N GLU A 75 -17.72 -7.63 -2.09
CA GLU A 75 -18.64 -8.76 -1.97
C GLU A 75 -18.38 -9.58 -0.70
N ARG A 76 -17.24 -9.39 -0.04
CA ARG A 76 -16.86 -10.07 1.19
C ARG A 76 -17.39 -9.39 2.46
N GLN A 77 -17.91 -8.16 2.38
CA GLN A 77 -18.27 -7.38 3.57
C GLN A 77 -19.21 -8.14 4.50
N GLY A 78 -20.29 -8.71 3.98
CA GLY A 78 -21.23 -9.45 4.84
C GLY A 78 -20.66 -10.71 5.51
N GLN A 79 -19.58 -11.29 4.93
CA GLN A 79 -18.87 -12.40 5.57
C GLN A 79 -17.90 -11.89 6.64
N ILE A 80 -17.22 -10.76 6.38
CA ILE A 80 -16.38 -10.06 7.37
C ILE A 80 -17.22 -9.72 8.62
N ASP A 81 -18.38 -9.09 8.42
CA ASP A 81 -19.26 -8.68 9.52
C ASP A 81 -19.68 -9.88 10.40
N ARG A 82 -20.03 -11.00 9.77
CA ARG A 82 -20.38 -12.22 10.51
C ARG A 82 -19.21 -12.81 11.29
N LEU A 83 -17.99 -12.73 10.74
CA LEU A 83 -16.78 -13.17 11.45
C LEU A 83 -16.50 -12.26 12.65
N LEU A 84 -16.56 -10.94 12.48
CA LEU A 84 -16.32 -9.98 13.55
C LEU A 84 -17.35 -10.09 14.70
N GLN A 85 -18.62 -10.36 14.38
CA GLN A 85 -19.67 -10.56 15.38
C GLN A 85 -19.44 -11.80 16.25
N ARG A 86 -18.76 -12.82 15.72
CA ARG A 86 -18.44 -14.07 16.40
C ARG A 86 -17.05 -14.07 17.04
N ALA A 87 -16.21 -13.10 16.66
CA ALA A 87 -14.86 -13.01 17.18
C ALA A 87 -14.89 -12.66 18.68
N PRO A 88 -13.95 -13.17 19.46
CA PRO A 88 -13.86 -12.85 20.88
C PRO A 88 -13.70 -11.35 21.08
N GLY A 89 -14.39 -10.80 22.06
CA GLY A 89 -14.21 -9.43 22.48
C GLY A 89 -12.79 -9.18 23.02
N ARG A 90 -12.61 -8.14 23.84
CA ARG A 90 -11.31 -7.73 24.43
C ARG A 90 -10.63 -8.77 25.35
N GLY A 91 -11.11 -10.01 25.39
CA GLY A 91 -10.56 -11.07 26.23
C GLY A 91 -9.14 -11.51 25.83
N PRO A 92 -8.41 -12.18 26.75
CA PRO A 92 -7.01 -12.58 26.55
C PRO A 92 -6.82 -13.81 25.64
N ASP A 93 -7.86 -14.35 25.00
CA ASP A 93 -7.71 -15.56 24.17
C ASP A 93 -7.04 -15.23 22.82
N ASP A 94 -5.71 -15.29 22.83
CA ASP A 94 -4.89 -15.09 21.64
C ASP A 94 -5.09 -16.22 20.62
N ALA A 95 -5.43 -17.44 21.06
CA ALA A 95 -5.64 -18.58 20.16
C ALA A 95 -6.95 -18.42 19.37
N GLU A 96 -8.03 -17.98 20.03
CA GLU A 96 -9.30 -17.71 19.36
C GLU A 96 -9.20 -16.54 18.40
N ARG A 97 -8.47 -15.48 18.78
CA ARG A 97 -8.17 -14.35 17.90
C ARG A 97 -7.34 -14.81 16.70
N GLY A 98 -6.36 -15.69 16.88
CA GLY A 98 -5.58 -16.30 15.80
C GLY A 98 -6.48 -17.03 14.79
N ARG A 99 -7.42 -17.84 15.26
CA ARG A 99 -8.39 -18.54 14.39
C ARG A 99 -9.29 -17.57 13.61
N ALA A 100 -9.71 -16.48 14.25
CA ALA A 100 -10.50 -15.44 13.56
C ALA A 100 -9.68 -14.72 12.48
N VAL A 101 -8.40 -14.42 12.74
CA VAL A 101 -7.48 -13.88 11.73
C VAL A 101 -7.30 -14.86 10.56
N ASP A 102 -7.10 -16.16 10.84
CA ASP A 102 -7.00 -17.19 9.80
C ASP A 102 -8.24 -17.24 8.90
N ALA A 103 -9.42 -17.15 9.51
CA ALA A 103 -10.68 -17.11 8.78
C ALA A 103 -10.81 -15.86 7.89
N LEU A 104 -10.38 -14.69 8.38
CA LEU A 104 -10.34 -13.45 7.58
C LEU A 104 -9.35 -13.55 6.42
N VAL A 105 -8.16 -14.08 6.65
CA VAL A 105 -7.13 -14.33 5.62
C VAL A 105 -7.67 -15.28 4.54
N HIS A 106 -8.32 -16.37 4.95
CA HIS A 106 -8.95 -17.30 4.00
C HIS A 106 -10.05 -16.60 3.18
N LEU A 107 -10.87 -15.78 3.82
CA LEU A 107 -11.93 -15.00 3.18
C LEU A 107 -11.36 -14.00 2.16
N GLY A 108 -10.20 -13.40 2.42
CA GLY A 108 -9.47 -12.53 1.50
C GLY A 108 -8.83 -13.25 0.33
N GLY A 109 -8.95 -14.59 0.24
CA GLY A 109 -8.46 -15.38 -0.88
C GLY A 109 -6.96 -15.65 -0.82
N ALA A 110 -6.45 -16.09 0.32
CA ALA A 110 -5.01 -16.34 0.54
C ALA A 110 -4.33 -17.16 -0.58
N ALA A 111 -5.06 -18.12 -1.16
CA ALA A 111 -4.54 -18.96 -2.24
C ALA A 111 -4.64 -18.34 -3.65
N THR A 112 -5.43 -17.28 -3.85
CA THR A 112 -5.84 -16.79 -5.18
C THR A 112 -5.74 -15.30 -5.40
N SER A 113 -5.63 -14.50 -4.32
CA SER A 113 -5.68 -13.04 -4.42
C SER A 113 -4.37 -12.41 -4.92
N GLY A 114 -3.24 -13.08 -4.71
CA GLY A 114 -1.91 -12.54 -4.96
C GLY A 114 -1.35 -11.67 -3.82
N TRP A 115 -2.11 -11.47 -2.73
CA TRP A 115 -1.64 -10.77 -1.55
C TRP A 115 -0.72 -11.65 -0.69
N GLN A 116 0.38 -11.09 -0.19
CA GLN A 116 1.25 -11.73 0.82
C GLN A 116 0.61 -11.57 2.20
N TRP A 117 -0.37 -12.40 2.52
CA TRP A 117 -1.21 -12.24 3.72
C TRP A 117 -0.46 -12.18 5.04
N ASP A 118 0.74 -12.75 5.12
CA ASP A 118 1.57 -12.65 6.32
C ASP A 118 1.94 -11.20 6.67
N LEU A 119 2.04 -10.33 5.68
CA LEU A 119 2.26 -8.89 5.87
C LEU A 119 1.01 -8.16 6.39
N TYR A 120 -0.18 -8.72 6.17
CA TYR A 120 -1.47 -8.11 6.56
C TYR A 120 -2.06 -8.68 7.85
N ARG A 121 -1.67 -9.88 8.26
CA ARG A 121 -2.10 -10.52 9.51
C ARG A 121 -1.98 -9.61 10.73
N PRO A 122 -0.89 -8.85 10.94
CA PRO A 122 -0.76 -7.96 12.09
C PRO A 122 -1.85 -6.89 12.16
N TYR A 123 -2.30 -6.35 11.03
CA TYR A 123 -3.40 -5.37 10.99
C TYR A 123 -4.73 -6.00 11.40
N LEU A 124 -4.99 -7.23 10.97
CA LEU A 124 -6.19 -7.98 11.36
C LEU A 124 -6.18 -8.29 12.87
N HIS A 125 -5.02 -8.65 13.44
CA HIS A 125 -4.85 -8.80 14.88
C HIS A 125 -5.18 -7.50 15.63
N LEU A 126 -4.72 -6.34 15.15
CA LEU A 126 -5.05 -5.05 15.73
C LEU A 126 -6.56 -4.76 15.60
N ALA A 127 -7.15 -5.00 14.42
CA ALA A 127 -8.57 -4.79 14.21
C ALA A 127 -9.42 -5.58 15.22
N LEU A 128 -9.12 -6.85 15.44
CA LEU A 128 -9.83 -7.69 16.41
C LEU A 128 -9.53 -7.24 17.85
N ARG A 129 -8.28 -7.00 18.21
CA ARG A 129 -7.86 -6.58 19.56
C ARG A 129 -8.54 -5.28 19.98
N TYR A 130 -8.65 -4.33 19.09
CA TYR A 130 -9.24 -3.01 19.36
C TYR A 130 -10.70 -2.90 18.92
N GLN A 131 -11.30 -4.01 18.45
CA GLN A 131 -12.69 -4.09 17.99
C GLN A 131 -13.01 -3.02 16.93
N LEU A 132 -12.10 -2.84 15.98
CA LEU A 132 -12.29 -1.91 14.88
C LEU A 132 -13.28 -2.51 13.86
N PRO A 133 -14.18 -1.72 13.27
CA PRO A 133 -14.88 -2.13 12.06
C PRO A 133 -13.86 -2.39 10.95
N LEU A 134 -13.91 -3.58 10.36
CA LEU A 134 -13.10 -3.95 9.21
C LEU A 134 -13.96 -3.83 7.95
N VAL A 135 -13.51 -3.01 7.02
CA VAL A 135 -14.28 -2.65 5.83
C VAL A 135 -13.56 -3.10 4.57
N ALA A 136 -14.27 -3.86 3.74
CA ALA A 136 -13.81 -4.23 2.40
C ALA A 136 -13.79 -2.98 1.50
N ALA A 137 -12.61 -2.62 1.01
CA ALA A 137 -12.43 -1.36 0.32
C ALA A 137 -12.08 -1.51 -1.18
N ASN A 138 -12.16 -2.73 -1.74
CA ASN A 138 -11.83 -2.96 -3.14
C ASN A 138 -13.03 -3.44 -3.95
N VAL A 139 -12.97 -3.23 -5.26
CA VAL A 139 -13.82 -3.90 -6.24
C VAL A 139 -13.14 -5.18 -6.70
N SER A 140 -13.91 -6.25 -6.92
CA SER A 140 -13.37 -7.53 -7.32
C SER A 140 -12.70 -7.48 -8.70
N ARG A 141 -11.84 -8.47 -8.98
CA ARG A 141 -11.27 -8.65 -10.33
C ARG A 141 -12.36 -8.81 -11.40
N ALA A 142 -13.51 -9.41 -11.05
CA ALA A 142 -14.64 -9.55 -11.97
C ALA A 142 -15.27 -8.19 -12.29
N ASP A 143 -15.50 -7.36 -11.26
CA ASP A 143 -15.98 -5.99 -11.45
C ASP A 143 -14.99 -5.12 -12.24
N ALA A 144 -13.70 -5.20 -11.91
CA ALA A 144 -12.66 -4.48 -12.64
C ALA A 144 -12.66 -4.83 -14.15
N ARG A 145 -12.77 -6.13 -14.49
CA ARG A 145 -12.91 -6.56 -15.89
C ARG A 145 -14.19 -6.05 -16.53
N ALA A 146 -15.31 -6.07 -15.80
CA ALA A 146 -16.58 -5.54 -16.31
C ALA A 146 -16.50 -4.02 -16.56
N VAL A 147 -15.85 -3.26 -15.67
CA VAL A 147 -15.60 -1.81 -15.88
C VAL A 147 -14.74 -1.58 -17.11
N MET A 148 -13.66 -2.34 -17.30
CA MET A 148 -12.81 -2.22 -18.50
C MET A 148 -13.54 -2.52 -19.81
N ALA A 149 -14.56 -3.39 -19.76
CA ALA A 149 -15.33 -3.80 -20.94
C ALA A 149 -16.53 -2.88 -21.21
N GLN A 150 -17.22 -2.39 -20.17
CA GLN A 150 -18.52 -1.73 -20.24
C GLN A 150 -18.47 -0.25 -19.88
N GLY A 151 -17.36 0.22 -19.31
CA GLY A 151 -17.21 1.57 -18.78
C GLY A 151 -17.68 1.73 -17.32
N LEU A 152 -17.31 2.86 -16.72
CA LEU A 152 -17.58 3.19 -15.32
C LEU A 152 -19.08 3.28 -15.02
N ALA A 153 -19.83 4.02 -15.84
CA ALA A 153 -21.26 4.28 -15.62
C ALA A 153 -22.09 2.98 -15.55
N ALA A 154 -21.80 2.02 -16.42
CA ALA A 154 -22.50 0.72 -16.44
C ALA A 154 -22.33 -0.09 -15.13
N ARG A 155 -21.35 0.28 -14.33
CA ARG A 155 -21.05 -0.37 -13.03
C ARG A 155 -21.30 0.54 -11.83
N GLY A 156 -22.02 1.66 -12.04
CA GLY A 156 -22.44 2.58 -10.98
C GLY A 156 -21.31 3.51 -10.47
N PHE A 157 -20.28 3.74 -11.28
CA PHE A 157 -19.23 4.71 -11.00
C PHE A 157 -19.41 5.99 -11.82
N ALA A 158 -18.86 7.11 -11.34
CA ALA A 158 -18.85 8.35 -12.10
C ALA A 158 -18.02 8.17 -13.39
N ALA A 159 -18.62 8.49 -14.53
CA ALA A 159 -18.00 8.27 -15.84
C ALA A 159 -16.99 9.36 -16.21
N ASP A 160 -17.19 10.56 -15.66
CA ASP A 160 -16.32 11.70 -15.93
C ASP A 160 -15.00 11.55 -15.12
N VAL A 161 -13.93 11.25 -15.85
CA VAL A 161 -12.58 11.10 -15.30
C VAL A 161 -11.77 12.31 -15.74
N PRO A 162 -11.25 13.13 -14.80
CA PRO A 162 -10.40 14.25 -15.15
C PRO A 162 -9.20 13.81 -16.00
N ALA A 163 -8.90 14.60 -17.03
CA ALA A 163 -7.86 14.25 -18.01
C ALA A 163 -6.47 14.09 -17.39
N ASP A 164 -6.15 14.88 -16.36
CA ASP A 164 -4.90 14.79 -15.60
C ASP A 164 -4.79 13.46 -14.86
N ILE A 165 -5.86 12.96 -14.23
CA ILE A 165 -5.90 11.65 -13.58
C ILE A 165 -5.72 10.54 -14.62
N SER A 166 -6.47 10.62 -15.73
CA SER A 166 -6.40 9.61 -16.77
C SER A 166 -5.00 9.49 -17.36
N ALA A 167 -4.36 10.61 -17.68
CA ALA A 167 -3.01 10.64 -18.24
C ALA A 167 -1.96 10.11 -17.24
N ALA A 168 -2.02 10.56 -15.98
CA ALA A 168 -1.07 10.14 -14.95
C ALA A 168 -1.17 8.63 -14.65
N GLN A 169 -2.39 8.10 -14.52
CA GLN A 169 -2.61 6.67 -14.30
C GLN A 169 -2.20 5.83 -15.52
N ALA A 170 -2.49 6.28 -16.76
CA ALA A 170 -2.08 5.57 -17.97
C ALA A 170 -0.56 5.44 -18.03
N GLY A 171 0.19 6.53 -17.81
CA GLY A 171 1.65 6.49 -17.77
C GLY A 171 2.22 5.58 -16.67
N GLN A 172 1.57 5.52 -15.50
CA GLN A 172 1.96 4.59 -14.43
C GLN A 172 1.71 3.13 -14.83
N ILE A 173 0.56 2.84 -15.43
CA ILE A 173 0.20 1.52 -15.93
C ILE A 173 1.17 1.06 -17.03
N GLU A 174 1.48 1.91 -18.00
CA GLU A 174 2.43 1.61 -19.08
C GLU A 174 3.82 1.24 -18.51
N ARG A 175 4.32 2.02 -17.55
CA ARG A 175 5.61 1.73 -16.89
C ARG A 175 5.57 0.40 -16.13
N SER A 176 4.52 0.14 -15.36
CA SER A 176 4.39 -1.10 -14.57
C SER A 176 4.19 -2.36 -15.43
N HIS A 177 3.85 -2.19 -16.70
CA HIS A 177 3.77 -3.27 -17.70
C HIS A 177 4.96 -3.27 -18.67
N CYS A 178 6.07 -2.64 -18.29
CA CYS A 178 7.31 -2.62 -19.06
C CYS A 178 7.17 -2.10 -20.52
N GLY A 179 6.18 -1.23 -20.76
CA GLY A 179 5.88 -0.72 -22.10
C GLY A 179 5.28 -1.76 -23.06
N GLN A 180 4.83 -2.92 -22.55
CA GLN A 180 4.30 -4.00 -23.39
C GLN A 180 2.81 -3.88 -23.72
N ILE A 181 2.14 -2.86 -23.19
CA ILE A 181 0.72 -2.58 -23.46
C ILE A 181 0.60 -1.30 -24.30
N ASP A 182 -0.41 -1.27 -25.18
CA ASP A 182 -0.72 -0.09 -25.96
C ASP A 182 -1.56 0.93 -25.17
N ALA A 183 -1.62 2.17 -25.65
CA ALA A 183 -2.37 3.27 -25.02
C ALA A 183 -3.87 2.95 -24.86
N ARG A 184 -4.48 2.18 -25.79
CA ARG A 184 -5.88 1.77 -25.68
C ARG A 184 -6.07 0.78 -24.54
N GLN A 185 -5.15 -0.13 -24.36
CA GLN A 185 -5.16 -1.12 -23.29
C GLN A 185 -4.92 -0.42 -21.94
N ALA A 186 -3.93 0.48 -21.87
CA ALA A 186 -3.68 1.30 -20.70
C ALA A 186 -4.93 2.12 -20.31
N GLY A 187 -5.59 2.77 -21.28
CA GLY A 187 -6.83 3.52 -21.05
C GLY A 187 -7.96 2.69 -20.46
N ARG A 188 -8.12 1.43 -20.87
CA ARG A 188 -9.11 0.53 -20.24
C ARG A 188 -8.72 0.18 -18.81
N MET A 189 -7.43 -0.03 -18.53
CA MET A 189 -6.95 -0.34 -17.19
C MET A 189 -7.09 0.87 -16.25
N VAL A 190 -6.96 2.10 -16.77
CA VAL A 190 -7.29 3.33 -16.01
C VAL A 190 -8.70 3.27 -15.45
N LEU A 191 -9.68 2.82 -16.23
CA LEU A 191 -11.07 2.73 -15.74
C LEU A 191 -11.19 1.79 -14.51
N ALA A 192 -10.42 0.71 -14.50
CA ALA A 192 -10.41 -0.20 -13.36
C ALA A 192 -9.78 0.44 -12.12
N GLN A 193 -8.69 1.21 -12.27
CA GLN A 193 -8.09 1.95 -11.15
C GLN A 193 -9.03 3.03 -10.61
N VAL A 194 -9.63 3.80 -11.50
CA VAL A 194 -10.63 4.82 -11.13
C VAL A 194 -11.83 4.20 -10.39
N ALA A 195 -12.31 3.03 -10.81
CA ALA A 195 -13.38 2.34 -10.10
C ALA A 195 -13.00 1.95 -8.69
N ARG A 196 -11.75 1.49 -8.47
CA ARG A 196 -11.21 1.20 -7.12
C ARG A 196 -11.14 2.47 -6.29
N ASP A 197 -10.56 3.54 -6.82
CA ASP A 197 -10.40 4.81 -6.10
C ASP A 197 -11.76 5.40 -5.72
N GLN A 198 -12.72 5.40 -6.64
CA GLN A 198 -14.08 5.85 -6.35
C GLN A 198 -14.79 4.98 -5.31
N PHE A 199 -14.57 3.66 -5.34
CA PHE A 199 -15.16 2.77 -4.35
C PHE A 199 -14.54 3.00 -2.97
N MET A 200 -13.21 3.06 -2.86
CA MET A 200 -12.49 3.39 -1.62
C MET A 200 -12.96 4.74 -1.06
N ALA A 201 -13.09 5.76 -1.91
CA ALA A 201 -13.59 7.07 -1.50
C ALA A 201 -15.01 7.00 -0.92
N ARG A 202 -15.91 6.21 -1.52
CA ARG A 202 -17.26 5.97 -0.96
C ARG A 202 -17.20 5.33 0.42
N GLN A 203 -16.27 4.38 0.64
CA GLN A 203 -16.10 3.77 1.96
C GLN A 203 -15.54 4.79 2.98
N VAL A 204 -14.60 5.64 2.58
CA VAL A 204 -14.12 6.74 3.43
C VAL A 204 -15.26 7.67 3.82
N VAL A 205 -16.08 8.10 2.85
CA VAL A 205 -17.25 8.96 3.10
C VAL A 205 -18.25 8.29 4.06
N ALA A 206 -18.56 7.03 3.83
CA ALA A 206 -19.53 6.28 4.64
C ALA A 206 -19.11 6.13 6.11
N HIS A 207 -17.81 6.12 6.38
CA HIS A 207 -17.26 5.90 7.73
C HIS A 207 -16.62 7.15 8.35
N ALA A 208 -16.63 8.29 7.65
CA ALA A 208 -15.97 9.53 8.06
C ALA A 208 -16.41 10.05 9.46
N GLY A 209 -17.65 9.80 9.88
CA GLY A 209 -18.15 10.20 11.21
C GLY A 209 -17.50 9.46 12.37
N ARG A 210 -16.90 8.30 12.12
CA ARG A 210 -16.17 7.51 13.13
C ARG A 210 -14.65 7.78 13.11
N GLY A 211 -14.14 8.32 12.02
CA GLY A 211 -12.74 8.30 11.66
C GLY A 211 -12.38 7.06 10.83
N VAL A 212 -11.39 7.20 9.98
CA VAL A 212 -10.99 6.17 9.01
C VAL A 212 -9.49 6.01 8.97
N VAL A 213 -9.03 4.76 8.91
CA VAL A 213 -7.70 4.41 8.37
C VAL A 213 -7.92 3.57 7.12
N LEU A 214 -7.48 4.06 5.96
CA LEU A 214 -7.44 3.30 4.72
C LEU A 214 -6.04 2.71 4.52
N LEU A 215 -5.96 1.41 4.35
CA LEU A 215 -4.75 0.67 3.98
C LEU A 215 -4.84 0.28 2.51
N ALA A 216 -4.03 0.92 1.66
CA ALA A 216 -4.00 0.67 0.23
C ALA A 216 -2.61 0.91 -0.35
N GLY A 217 -2.38 0.47 -1.59
CA GLY A 217 -1.14 0.78 -2.31
C GLY A 217 -0.92 2.28 -2.48
N ASN A 218 0.35 2.72 -2.53
CA ASN A 218 0.71 4.13 -2.66
C ASN A 218 -0.02 4.83 -3.82
N GLY A 219 -0.25 4.15 -4.93
CA GLY A 219 -0.98 4.70 -6.08
C GLY A 219 -2.39 5.16 -5.72
N HIS A 220 -3.10 4.42 -4.87
CA HIS A 220 -4.47 4.72 -4.48
C HIS A 220 -4.59 5.86 -3.46
N VAL A 221 -3.58 6.06 -2.61
CA VAL A 221 -3.65 7.11 -1.57
C VAL A 221 -3.13 8.47 -2.05
N ARG A 222 -2.48 8.57 -3.20
CA ARG A 222 -1.93 9.82 -3.75
C ARG A 222 -3.00 10.91 -3.90
N LYS A 223 -2.64 12.14 -3.50
CA LYS A 223 -3.53 13.32 -3.57
C LYS A 223 -3.76 13.82 -5.00
N ASP A 224 -2.86 13.52 -5.90
CA ASP A 224 -2.93 14.01 -7.29
C ASP A 224 -3.77 13.12 -8.21
N LEU A 225 -3.94 11.82 -7.89
CA LEU A 225 -4.66 10.89 -8.78
C LEU A 225 -5.53 9.83 -8.10
N GLY A 226 -5.33 9.58 -6.80
CA GLY A 226 -5.99 8.50 -6.08
C GLY A 226 -7.27 8.92 -5.36
N VAL A 227 -7.60 8.17 -4.30
CA VAL A 227 -8.80 8.33 -3.45
C VAL A 227 -9.09 9.78 -3.06
N PRO A 228 -8.10 10.63 -2.66
CA PRO A 228 -8.39 12.00 -2.27
C PRO A 228 -9.09 12.83 -3.36
N ARG A 229 -8.85 12.54 -4.65
CA ARG A 229 -9.48 13.25 -5.77
C ARG A 229 -10.99 12.99 -5.87
N TRP A 230 -11.49 11.96 -5.22
CA TRP A 230 -12.88 11.52 -5.23
C TRP A 230 -13.62 11.85 -3.93
N LEU A 231 -12.92 12.45 -2.94
CA LEU A 231 -13.54 12.89 -1.70
C LEU A 231 -14.14 14.30 -1.82
N PRO A 232 -15.25 14.60 -1.11
CA PRO A 232 -15.72 15.96 -0.93
C PRO A 232 -14.63 16.85 -0.32
N ALA A 233 -14.56 18.12 -0.70
CA ALA A 233 -13.55 19.07 -0.23
C ALA A 233 -13.46 19.16 1.30
N THR A 234 -14.61 19.08 1.99
CA THR A 234 -14.66 19.07 3.46
C THR A 234 -13.96 17.87 4.09
N LEU A 235 -13.97 16.70 3.43
CA LEU A 235 -13.26 15.53 3.90
C LEU A 235 -11.78 15.54 3.48
N GLN A 236 -11.46 16.12 2.31
CA GLN A 236 -10.05 16.30 1.91
C GLN A 236 -9.27 17.10 2.97
N GLN A 237 -9.87 18.16 3.53
CA GLN A 237 -9.27 19.00 4.57
C GLN A 237 -9.03 18.27 5.91
N ARG A 238 -9.76 17.18 6.15
CA ARG A 238 -9.65 16.32 7.33
C ARG A 238 -8.79 15.08 7.09
N THR A 239 -8.22 14.95 5.90
CA THR A 239 -7.47 13.77 5.48
C THR A 239 -5.98 14.04 5.57
N GLN A 240 -5.25 13.14 6.22
CA GLN A 240 -3.80 13.04 6.13
C GLN A 240 -3.41 11.85 5.27
N VAL A 241 -2.57 12.10 4.27
CA VAL A 241 -2.05 11.08 3.37
C VAL A 241 -0.58 10.81 3.67
N ILE A 242 -0.25 9.58 4.05
CA ILE A 242 1.11 9.16 4.35
C ILE A 242 1.52 8.08 3.35
N GLY A 243 2.51 8.36 2.52
CA GLY A 243 3.12 7.40 1.62
C GLY A 243 4.26 6.66 2.33
N PHE A 244 4.15 5.34 2.49
CA PHE A 244 5.26 4.51 2.92
C PHE A 244 5.95 3.96 1.67
N VAL A 245 7.16 4.44 1.42
CA VAL A 245 7.89 4.28 0.15
C VAL A 245 9.19 3.54 0.35
N GLU A 246 9.80 3.08 -0.72
CA GLU A 246 11.15 2.53 -0.69
C GLU A 246 12.21 3.63 -0.82
N ALA A 247 13.36 3.41 -0.19
CA ALA A 247 14.50 4.30 -0.38
C ALA A 247 14.93 4.28 -1.86
N GLY A 248 15.04 5.45 -2.45
CA GLY A 248 15.34 5.60 -3.88
C GLY A 248 14.11 5.73 -4.79
N ASP A 249 12.90 5.65 -4.23
CA ASP A 249 11.68 5.97 -4.98
C ASP A 249 11.70 7.43 -5.45
N ASP A 250 11.07 7.65 -6.61
CA ASP A 250 11.06 8.93 -7.31
C ASP A 250 10.52 10.07 -6.44
N ASP A 251 11.35 11.09 -6.21
CA ASP A 251 10.98 12.30 -5.50
C ASP A 251 9.97 13.17 -6.27
N ALA A 252 9.81 12.96 -7.58
CA ALA A 252 8.85 13.71 -8.40
C ALA A 252 7.40 13.53 -7.90
N VAL A 253 7.10 12.46 -7.17
CA VAL A 253 5.77 12.23 -6.57
C VAL A 253 5.70 12.61 -5.09
N ALA A 254 6.73 13.24 -4.53
CA ALA A 254 6.77 13.58 -3.11
C ALA A 254 5.57 14.47 -2.69
N ALA A 255 5.20 15.45 -3.53
CA ALA A 255 4.08 16.34 -3.30
C ALA A 255 2.69 15.64 -3.34
N ALA A 256 2.63 14.40 -3.79
CA ALA A 256 1.41 13.61 -3.83
C ALA A 256 0.98 13.08 -2.44
N PHE A 257 1.81 13.26 -1.42
CA PHE A 257 1.56 12.87 -0.04
C PHE A 257 1.69 14.09 0.88
N ASP A 258 1.06 14.05 2.05
CA ASP A 258 1.33 15.04 3.09
C ASP A 258 2.64 14.72 3.82
N GLN A 259 2.98 13.43 3.87
CA GLN A 259 4.24 12.94 4.40
C GLN A 259 4.67 11.66 3.69
N ARG A 260 5.98 11.51 3.47
CA ARG A 260 6.61 10.26 3.06
C ARG A 260 7.41 9.68 4.22
N VAL A 261 7.35 8.38 4.36
CA VAL A 261 8.17 7.59 5.29
C VAL A 261 8.91 6.55 4.48
N SER A 262 10.23 6.66 4.45
CA SER A 262 11.07 5.80 3.63
C SER A 262 11.55 4.57 4.40
N ALA A 263 11.56 3.43 3.75
CA ALA A 263 12.10 2.17 4.25
C ALA A 263 13.12 1.60 3.26
N PRO A 264 14.02 0.71 3.71
CA PRO A 264 14.90 -0.01 2.80
C PRO A 264 14.11 -0.71 1.69
N ALA A 265 14.58 -0.63 0.45
CA ALA A 265 13.97 -1.32 -0.68
C ALA A 265 14.00 -2.84 -0.47
N ALA A 266 12.94 -3.53 -0.89
CA ALA A 266 12.92 -4.98 -0.92
C ALA A 266 13.80 -5.49 -2.08
N ALA A 267 14.55 -6.56 -1.82
CA ALA A 267 15.28 -7.24 -2.89
C ALA A 267 14.27 -7.91 -3.86
N ARG A 268 14.34 -7.54 -5.13
CA ARG A 268 13.50 -8.09 -6.21
C ARG A 268 14.33 -8.28 -7.46
N ASP A 269 13.97 -9.29 -8.23
CA ASP A 269 14.41 -9.34 -9.62
C ASP A 269 13.69 -8.23 -10.41
N ASP A 270 14.37 -7.70 -11.44
CA ASP A 270 13.74 -6.73 -12.34
C ASP A 270 12.57 -7.40 -13.08
N PRO A 271 11.31 -6.98 -12.80
CA PRO A 271 10.14 -7.61 -13.41
C PRO A 271 10.11 -7.47 -14.94
N CYS A 272 10.88 -6.52 -15.48
CA CYS A 272 10.99 -6.28 -16.92
C CYS A 272 12.14 -7.05 -17.57
N ALA A 273 13.02 -7.70 -16.80
CA ALA A 273 14.20 -8.37 -17.35
C ALA A 273 13.83 -9.46 -18.39
N ALA A 274 12.81 -10.26 -18.09
CA ALA A 274 12.33 -11.32 -19.00
C ALA A 274 11.64 -10.80 -20.27
N MET A 275 11.26 -9.53 -20.30
CA MET A 275 10.54 -8.90 -21.42
C MET A 275 11.47 -8.08 -22.32
N ARG A 276 12.74 -7.91 -21.94
CA ARG A 276 13.74 -7.23 -22.79
C ARG A 276 14.17 -8.15 -23.92
N PRO A 277 14.27 -7.66 -25.17
CA PRO A 277 14.86 -8.44 -26.25
C PRO A 277 16.28 -8.88 -25.86
N ALA A 278 16.62 -10.14 -26.18
CA ALA A 278 17.99 -10.59 -26.00
C ALA A 278 18.96 -9.64 -26.76
N PRO A 279 20.11 -9.28 -26.17
CA PRO A 279 21.09 -8.46 -26.88
C PRO A 279 21.45 -9.14 -28.19
N ALA A 280 21.46 -8.34 -29.28
CA ALA A 280 21.88 -8.85 -30.58
C ALA A 280 23.28 -9.46 -30.48
N PRO A 281 23.54 -10.62 -31.11
CA PRO A 281 24.87 -11.21 -31.06
C PRO A 281 25.89 -10.18 -31.58
N ALA A 282 26.98 -10.01 -30.83
CA ALA A 282 28.08 -9.13 -31.23
C ALA A 282 28.59 -9.63 -32.62
N ARG A 283 28.62 -8.71 -33.60
CA ARG A 283 29.17 -8.99 -34.94
C ARG A 283 30.69 -8.95 -34.91
#